data_565c115eecf5a2b596ff7e0db7dad5f2
#
_entry.id   565c115eecf5a2b596ff7e0db7dad5f2
#
_cell.length_a   1.000
_cell.length_b   1.000
_cell.length_c   1.000
_cell.angle_alpha   90.00
_cell.angle_beta   90.00
_cell.angle_gamma   90.00
#
_symmetry.space_group_name_H-M   'P 1'
#
loop_
_entity.id
_entity.type
_entity.pdbx_description
1 polymer ?
#
loop_
_entity_poly.entity_id
_entity_poly.type
_entity_poly.pdbx_seq_one_letter_code
_entity_poly.pdbx_strand_id
1 'polypeptide(L)'
;MISTERDAIRRNDVHDADLGLRIPARYRHDWALFADWCAAADRSPIPASPDTLALFLGEHPAAVATQRRRLSAINAVHTDHGYPAPGRTETVRRHLDTSRAQRLDRLGRILMQRAVELPTTGWPSGLFGRRDALLLVLAATGMSFTDLTRLRRRDIRLDEDTLVVITRAGERLRLPADLETKCNPAAIYQRWADIQTFLDQYPGTHLLRHHLTDPTMIIADPLDAEQARQPLLCPIDRWGHLPHDQAMTPQSVSGLVRAHLSGRAPMRRALPVPLQDDVDTGVEAGIELDPGYYERGIAARSRDHEALEDLADVFGEIEARADALFEDLREVLGGL
;
A
#
# COMPACT_ATOMS: atom_id res chain seq x y z
N MET A 1 -26.22 22.76 38.37
CA MET A 1 -25.28 22.33 37.32
C MET A 1 -24.98 20.83 37.31
N ILE A 2 -25.36 20.04 38.31
CA ILE A 2 -25.11 18.57 38.40
C ILE A 2 -26.23 17.75 37.71
N SER A 3 -27.40 18.34 37.44
CA SER A 3 -28.54 17.64 36.80
C SER A 3 -28.39 17.42 35.30
N THR A 4 -27.73 18.34 34.60
CA THR A 4 -27.60 18.34 33.14
C THR A 4 -26.64 17.23 32.63
N GLU A 5 -25.63 16.91 33.44
CA GLU A 5 -24.63 15.89 33.10
C GLU A 5 -25.19 14.48 33.28
N ARG A 6 -26.05 14.27 34.27
CA ARG A 6 -26.77 12.99 34.48
C ARG A 6 -27.83 12.71 33.40
N ASP A 7 -28.46 13.74 32.85
CA ASP A 7 -29.45 13.63 31.79
C ASP A 7 -28.82 13.42 30.42
N ALA A 8 -27.60 13.90 30.20
CA ALA A 8 -26.80 13.63 29.00
C ALA A 8 -26.31 12.17 28.99
N ILE A 9 -25.84 11.64 30.11
CA ILE A 9 -25.40 10.26 30.28
C ILE A 9 -26.56 9.27 30.03
N ARG A 10 -27.77 9.58 30.56
CA ARG A 10 -28.96 8.76 30.34
C ARG A 10 -29.45 8.76 28.89
N ARG A 11 -29.34 9.87 28.17
CA ARG A 11 -29.71 9.94 26.74
C ARG A 11 -28.78 9.11 25.85
N ASN A 12 -27.49 9.08 26.20
CA ASN A 12 -26.53 8.24 25.47
C ASN A 12 -26.72 6.75 25.73
N ASP A 13 -27.04 6.34 26.96
CA ASP A 13 -27.34 4.93 27.28
C ASP A 13 -28.55 4.40 26.51
N VAL A 14 -29.50 5.27 26.16
CA VAL A 14 -30.68 4.88 25.33
C VAL A 14 -30.32 4.75 23.85
N HIS A 15 -29.42 5.60 23.35
CA HIS A 15 -28.99 5.53 21.94
C HIS A 15 -28.06 4.34 21.67
N ASP A 16 -27.18 4.01 22.62
CA ASP A 16 -26.29 2.84 22.56
C ASP A 16 -27.07 1.52 22.70
N ALA A 17 -28.17 1.51 23.46
CA ALA A 17 -29.03 0.35 23.59
C ALA A 17 -29.85 0.05 22.31
N ASP A 18 -30.17 1.08 21.53
CA ASP A 18 -30.92 0.95 20.27
C ASP A 18 -30.07 0.37 19.13
N LEU A 19 -28.73 0.46 19.24
CA LEU A 19 -27.79 -0.13 18.29
C LEU A 19 -27.24 -1.51 18.72
N GLY A 20 -27.62 -2.02 19.89
CA GLY A 20 -27.13 -3.29 20.44
C GLY A 20 -25.61 -3.30 20.74
N LEU A 21 -25.01 -2.11 20.93
CA LEU A 21 -23.57 -1.92 21.05
C LEU A 21 -23.06 -2.35 22.43
N ARG A 22 -22.17 -3.34 22.47
CA ARG A 22 -21.43 -3.71 23.69
C ARG A 22 -20.17 -2.85 23.81
N ILE A 23 -20.27 -1.69 24.47
CA ILE A 23 -19.14 -0.78 24.64
C ILE A 23 -18.51 -0.98 26.03
N PRO A 24 -17.22 -1.35 26.13
CA PRO A 24 -16.51 -1.41 27.41
C PRO A 24 -16.61 -0.08 28.16
N ALA A 25 -16.82 -0.13 29.49
CA ALA A 25 -17.05 1.06 30.31
C ALA A 25 -15.96 2.14 30.12
N ARG A 26 -14.69 1.71 29.98
CA ARG A 26 -13.55 2.59 29.75
C ARG A 26 -13.60 3.38 28.44
N TYR A 27 -14.39 2.95 27.46
CA TYR A 27 -14.49 3.54 26.13
C TYR A 27 -15.77 4.33 25.89
N ARG A 28 -16.75 4.25 26.80
CA ARG A 28 -18.08 4.86 26.62
C ARG A 28 -18.01 6.36 26.33
N HIS A 29 -17.23 7.07 27.12
CA HIS A 29 -17.13 8.54 26.97
C HIS A 29 -16.52 8.95 25.62
N ASP A 30 -15.41 8.32 25.24
CA ASP A 30 -14.75 8.64 23.97
C ASP A 30 -15.56 8.20 22.76
N TRP A 31 -16.29 7.08 22.89
CA TRP A 31 -17.23 6.62 21.87
C TRP A 31 -18.43 7.55 21.74
N ALA A 32 -19.06 7.93 22.85
CA ALA A 32 -20.19 8.85 22.85
C ALA A 32 -19.86 10.18 22.18
N LEU A 33 -18.70 10.76 22.53
CA LEU A 33 -18.22 11.99 21.88
C LEU A 33 -18.09 11.84 20.34
N PHE A 34 -17.60 10.68 19.87
CA PHE A 34 -17.49 10.42 18.46
C PHE A 34 -18.86 10.22 17.78
N ALA A 35 -19.75 9.46 18.41
CA ALA A 35 -21.10 9.20 17.90
C ALA A 35 -21.93 10.49 17.81
N ASP A 36 -21.88 11.33 18.84
CA ASP A 36 -22.54 12.64 18.85
C ASP A 36 -22.01 13.56 17.75
N TRP A 37 -20.69 13.59 17.56
CA TRP A 37 -20.11 14.36 16.46
C TRP A 37 -20.52 13.83 15.11
N CYS A 38 -20.55 12.50 14.90
CA CYS A 38 -21.03 11.88 13.65
C CYS A 38 -22.47 12.26 13.37
N ALA A 39 -23.34 12.21 14.38
CA ALA A 39 -24.73 12.62 14.25
C ALA A 39 -24.87 14.09 13.86
N ALA A 40 -24.07 14.97 14.46
CA ALA A 40 -24.06 16.40 14.14
C ALA A 40 -23.51 16.69 12.72
N ALA A 41 -22.59 15.83 12.23
CA ALA A 41 -21.97 15.96 10.91
C ALA A 41 -22.71 15.17 9.80
N ASP A 42 -23.87 14.58 10.09
CA ASP A 42 -24.63 13.69 9.19
C ASP A 42 -23.76 12.54 8.62
N ARG A 43 -23.02 11.89 9.53
CA ARG A 43 -22.12 10.77 9.20
C ARG A 43 -22.49 9.53 9.99
N SER A 44 -22.24 8.35 9.40
CA SER A 44 -22.40 7.10 10.13
C SER A 44 -21.25 6.89 11.13
N PRO A 45 -21.54 6.61 12.42
CA PRO A 45 -20.51 6.25 13.38
C PRO A 45 -20.03 4.80 13.21
N ILE A 46 -20.85 3.91 12.63
CA ILE A 46 -20.55 2.50 12.30
C ILE A 46 -21.24 2.11 11.00
N PRO A 47 -20.48 1.62 10.00
CA PRO A 47 -19.03 1.73 9.90
C PRO A 47 -18.58 3.17 9.61
N ALA A 48 -17.59 3.65 10.34
CA ALA A 48 -16.96 4.92 10.03
C ALA A 48 -15.79 4.73 9.06
N SER A 49 -15.67 5.66 8.11
CA SER A 49 -14.51 5.70 7.22
C SER A 49 -13.28 6.26 7.94
N PRO A 50 -12.06 5.94 7.49
CA PRO A 50 -10.83 6.57 7.97
C PRO A 50 -10.87 8.10 7.87
N ASP A 51 -11.47 8.65 6.80
CA ASP A 51 -11.61 10.09 6.60
C ASP A 51 -12.54 10.73 7.63
N THR A 52 -13.64 10.05 7.99
CA THR A 52 -14.55 10.51 9.06
C THR A 52 -13.80 10.58 10.38
N LEU A 53 -12.99 9.56 10.69
CA LEU A 53 -12.19 9.55 11.92
C LEU A 53 -11.11 10.64 11.91
N ALA A 54 -10.41 10.84 10.80
CA ALA A 54 -9.39 11.88 10.68
C ALA A 54 -9.98 13.29 10.87
N LEU A 55 -11.16 13.57 10.31
CA LEU A 55 -11.88 14.83 10.50
C LEU A 55 -12.27 15.03 11.96
N PHE A 56 -12.85 14.02 12.60
CA PHE A 56 -13.19 14.09 14.02
C PHE A 56 -11.98 14.43 14.90
N LEU A 57 -10.83 13.73 14.68
CA LEU A 57 -9.61 13.99 15.44
C LEU A 57 -9.05 15.38 15.18
N GLY A 58 -9.20 15.92 13.98
CA GLY A 58 -8.79 17.27 13.60
C GLY A 58 -9.65 18.35 14.26
N GLU A 59 -10.97 18.16 14.32
CA GLU A 59 -11.92 19.09 14.92
C GLU A 59 -11.92 19.04 16.48
N HIS A 60 -11.41 17.94 17.05
CA HIS A 60 -11.30 17.76 18.50
C HIS A 60 -9.84 17.62 18.94
N PRO A 61 -9.00 18.66 18.77
CA PRO A 61 -7.60 18.59 19.15
C PRO A 61 -7.46 18.31 20.65
N ALA A 62 -6.57 17.39 21.00
CA ALA A 62 -6.28 17.00 22.36
C ALA A 62 -4.82 16.51 22.48
N ALA A 63 -4.35 16.29 23.71
CA ALA A 63 -3.06 15.66 23.95
C ALA A 63 -2.96 14.30 23.23
N VAL A 64 -1.76 13.90 22.79
CA VAL A 64 -1.51 12.68 22.01
C VAL A 64 -2.08 11.44 22.71
N ALA A 65 -1.93 11.34 24.05
CA ALA A 65 -2.51 10.24 24.82
C ALA A 65 -4.04 10.18 24.73
N THR A 66 -4.72 11.34 24.80
CA THR A 66 -6.17 11.42 24.64
C THR A 66 -6.62 11.04 23.25
N GLN A 67 -5.91 11.49 22.21
CA GLN A 67 -6.20 11.11 20.82
C GLN A 67 -6.02 9.61 20.60
N ARG A 68 -4.96 9.02 21.15
CA ARG A 68 -4.74 7.56 21.08
C ARG A 68 -5.84 6.77 21.80
N ARG A 69 -6.30 7.27 22.98
CA ARG A 69 -7.40 6.65 23.71
C ARG A 69 -8.71 6.70 22.93
N ARG A 70 -9.06 7.84 22.33
CA ARG A 70 -10.22 7.99 21.43
C ARG A 70 -10.15 7.01 20.27
N LEU A 71 -8.98 6.94 19.63
CA LEU A 71 -8.73 6.00 18.55
C LEU A 71 -8.93 4.54 18.95
N SER A 72 -8.40 4.17 20.13
CA SER A 72 -8.56 2.81 20.67
C SER A 72 -10.03 2.49 20.95
N ALA A 73 -10.80 3.45 21.48
CA ALA A 73 -12.23 3.31 21.73
C ALA A 73 -12.99 3.04 20.42
N ILE A 74 -12.78 3.86 19.40
CA ILE A 74 -13.46 3.75 18.11
C ILE A 74 -13.06 2.45 17.39
N ASN A 75 -11.77 2.08 17.39
CA ASN A 75 -11.31 0.82 16.81
C ASN A 75 -11.91 -0.40 17.51
N ALA A 76 -11.98 -0.38 18.85
CA ALA A 76 -12.54 -1.49 19.62
C ALA A 76 -14.00 -1.73 19.27
N VAL A 77 -14.80 -0.66 19.19
CA VAL A 77 -16.22 -0.75 18.82
C VAL A 77 -16.38 -1.30 17.40
N HIS A 78 -15.61 -0.82 16.43
CA HIS A 78 -15.67 -1.35 15.06
C HIS A 78 -15.31 -2.82 15.00
N THR A 79 -14.22 -3.23 15.67
CA THR A 79 -13.75 -4.62 15.68
C THR A 79 -14.77 -5.55 16.33
N ASP A 80 -15.40 -5.12 17.43
CA ASP A 80 -16.43 -5.90 18.13
C ASP A 80 -17.68 -6.15 17.25
N HIS A 81 -17.94 -5.20 16.32
CA HIS A 81 -19.05 -5.32 15.37
C HIS A 81 -18.64 -5.91 14.00
N GLY A 82 -17.45 -6.49 13.90
CA GLY A 82 -16.97 -7.15 12.68
C GLY A 82 -16.54 -6.21 11.57
N TYR A 83 -16.41 -4.92 11.83
CA TYR A 83 -15.91 -3.94 10.87
C TYR A 83 -14.39 -3.73 10.98
N PRO A 84 -13.72 -3.35 9.89
CA PRO A 84 -12.31 -2.97 9.94
C PRO A 84 -12.12 -1.77 10.88
N ALA A 85 -11.05 -1.80 11.69
CA ALA A 85 -10.71 -0.70 12.59
C ALA A 85 -10.22 0.52 11.78
N PRO A 86 -10.98 1.64 11.71
CA PRO A 86 -10.65 2.78 10.84
C PRO A 86 -9.35 3.48 11.26
N GLY A 87 -9.00 3.43 12.53
CA GLY A 87 -7.79 4.04 13.05
C GLY A 87 -6.50 3.28 12.77
N ARG A 88 -6.56 2.10 12.16
CA ARG A 88 -5.37 1.35 11.72
C ARG A 88 -4.87 1.77 10.35
N THR A 89 -5.57 2.68 9.68
CA THR A 89 -5.15 3.22 8.39
C THR A 89 -4.00 4.20 8.56
N GLU A 90 -3.18 4.32 7.51
CA GLU A 90 -2.04 5.22 7.52
C GLU A 90 -2.46 6.69 7.61
N THR A 91 -3.59 7.06 7.01
CA THR A 91 -4.16 8.41 7.08
C THR A 91 -4.35 8.86 8.54
N VAL A 92 -4.98 8.01 9.36
CA VAL A 92 -5.21 8.31 10.78
C VAL A 92 -3.92 8.26 11.59
N ARG A 93 -3.03 7.30 11.34
CA ARG A 93 -1.73 7.21 12.01
C ARG A 93 -0.87 8.45 11.74
N ARG A 94 -0.87 8.93 10.50
CA ARG A 94 -0.16 10.14 10.08
C ARG A 94 -0.67 11.38 10.81
N HIS A 95 -1.98 11.46 11.04
CA HIS A 95 -2.59 12.57 11.80
C HIS A 95 -2.13 12.59 13.25
N LEU A 96 -1.89 11.43 13.87
CA LEU A 96 -1.52 11.33 15.28
C LEU A 96 -0.02 11.45 15.59
N ASP A 97 0.82 11.15 14.62
CA ASP A 97 2.28 11.13 14.81
C ASP A 97 2.97 12.09 13.84
N THR A 98 3.17 13.33 14.30
CA THR A 98 3.79 14.38 13.48
C THR A 98 5.21 14.01 13.03
N SER A 99 6.00 13.37 13.90
CA SER A 99 7.36 12.94 13.53
C SER A 99 7.33 11.82 12.50
N ARG A 100 6.36 10.91 12.63
CA ARG A 100 6.10 9.85 11.65
C ARG A 100 5.61 10.45 10.33
N ALA A 101 4.67 11.39 10.39
CA ALA A 101 4.17 12.09 9.21
C ALA A 101 5.31 12.75 8.43
N GLN A 102 6.16 13.51 9.10
CA GLN A 102 7.32 14.17 8.47
C GLN A 102 8.29 13.19 7.82
N ARG A 103 8.55 12.03 8.47
CA ARG A 103 9.38 10.98 7.88
C ARG A 103 8.74 10.36 6.66
N LEU A 104 7.44 10.07 6.72
CA LEU A 104 6.69 9.49 5.59
C LEU A 104 6.59 10.47 4.43
N ASP A 105 6.36 11.75 4.69
CA ASP A 105 6.31 12.77 3.65
C ASP A 105 7.69 12.94 2.98
N ARG A 106 8.77 12.93 3.78
CA ARG A 106 10.12 12.95 3.22
C ARG A 106 10.41 11.71 2.36
N LEU A 107 10.04 10.52 2.85
CA LEU A 107 10.21 9.28 2.11
C LEU A 107 9.34 9.27 0.86
N GLY A 108 8.09 9.74 0.95
CA GLY A 108 7.17 9.87 -0.17
C GLY A 108 7.75 10.75 -1.28
N ARG A 109 8.31 11.91 -0.94
CA ARG A 109 8.99 12.79 -1.91
C ARG A 109 10.17 12.10 -2.60
N ILE A 110 11.01 11.39 -1.86
CA ILE A 110 12.11 10.62 -2.43
C ILE A 110 11.61 9.55 -3.41
N LEU A 111 10.56 8.82 -3.04
CA LEU A 111 9.97 7.79 -3.90
C LEU A 111 9.36 8.38 -5.18
N MET A 112 8.65 9.49 -5.07
CA MET A 112 8.09 10.20 -6.23
C MET A 112 9.19 10.72 -7.15
N GLN A 113 10.25 11.29 -6.61
CA GLN A 113 11.39 11.75 -7.40
C GLN A 113 12.06 10.57 -8.12
N ARG A 114 12.27 9.45 -7.44
CA ARG A 114 12.80 8.23 -8.07
C ARG A 114 11.90 7.69 -9.15
N ALA A 115 10.58 7.74 -8.97
CA ALA A 115 9.62 7.29 -9.99
C ALA A 115 9.75 8.07 -11.31
N VAL A 116 10.05 9.36 -11.25
CA VAL A 116 10.27 10.21 -12.45
C VAL A 116 11.56 9.86 -13.19
N GLU A 117 12.59 9.43 -12.47
CA GLU A 117 13.90 9.10 -13.03
C GLU A 117 13.94 7.73 -13.75
N LEU A 118 12.91 6.89 -13.57
CA LEU A 118 12.89 5.55 -14.16
C LEU A 118 12.68 5.56 -15.67
N PRO A 119 13.34 4.64 -16.41
CA PRO A 119 13.21 4.57 -17.85
C PRO A 119 11.77 4.21 -18.26
N THR A 120 11.24 4.87 -19.28
CA THR A 120 9.89 4.63 -19.81
C THR A 120 9.89 3.98 -21.18
N THR A 121 11.05 3.87 -21.82
CA THR A 121 11.26 3.32 -23.16
C THR A 121 12.40 2.30 -23.16
N GLY A 122 12.48 1.52 -24.23
CA GLY A 122 13.50 0.48 -24.40
C GLY A 122 13.16 -0.84 -23.71
N TRP A 123 13.70 -1.93 -24.24
CA TRP A 123 13.45 -3.27 -23.75
C TRP A 123 14.65 -3.85 -22.98
N PRO A 124 14.44 -4.49 -21.82
CA PRO A 124 13.19 -4.55 -21.03
C PRO A 124 13.08 -3.42 -20.01
N SER A 125 14.03 -2.48 -20.01
CA SER A 125 14.17 -1.40 -19.01
C SER A 125 12.91 -0.52 -18.90
N GLY A 126 12.33 -0.14 -20.04
CA GLY A 126 11.11 0.66 -20.05
C GLY A 126 9.90 -0.06 -19.45
N LEU A 127 9.78 -1.39 -19.67
CA LEU A 127 8.72 -2.18 -19.06
C LEU A 127 8.84 -2.19 -17.53
N PHE A 128 10.04 -2.46 -17.04
CA PHE A 128 10.30 -2.42 -15.60
C PHE A 128 10.08 -1.03 -15.02
N GLY A 129 10.62 -0.02 -15.70
CA GLY A 129 10.54 1.34 -15.21
C GLY A 129 9.10 1.86 -15.11
N ARG A 130 8.23 1.56 -16.08
CA ARG A 130 6.80 1.93 -16.04
C ARG A 130 6.08 1.30 -14.85
N ARG A 131 6.29 -0.02 -14.58
CA ARG A 131 5.72 -0.69 -13.43
C ARG A 131 6.28 -0.17 -12.12
N ASP A 132 7.60 -0.07 -12.02
CA ASP A 132 8.28 0.32 -10.79
C ASP A 132 7.97 1.79 -10.45
N ALA A 133 7.82 2.67 -11.45
CA ALA A 133 7.38 4.05 -11.22
C ALA A 133 6.00 4.11 -10.56
N LEU A 134 5.02 3.35 -11.07
CA LEU A 134 3.71 3.27 -10.44
C LEU A 134 3.79 2.68 -9.02
N LEU A 135 4.57 1.61 -8.84
CA LEU A 135 4.81 1.00 -7.54
C LEU A 135 5.37 2.01 -6.52
N LEU A 136 6.36 2.82 -6.91
CA LEU A 136 6.97 3.84 -6.04
C LEU A 136 5.98 4.96 -5.70
N VAL A 137 5.19 5.43 -6.65
CA VAL A 137 4.12 6.42 -6.42
C VAL A 137 3.09 5.89 -5.44
N LEU A 138 2.65 4.65 -5.60
CA LEU A 138 1.71 4.03 -4.67
C LEU A 138 2.34 3.80 -3.30
N ALA A 139 3.60 3.38 -3.22
CA ALA A 139 4.33 3.24 -1.95
C ALA A 139 4.51 4.59 -1.22
N ALA A 140 4.64 5.70 -1.96
CA ALA A 140 4.72 7.04 -1.39
C ALA A 140 3.46 7.46 -0.62
N THR A 141 2.32 6.82 -0.85
CA THR A 141 1.08 7.06 -0.08
C THR A 141 1.15 6.56 1.36
N GLY A 142 2.13 5.70 1.69
CA GLY A 142 2.23 5.04 2.99
C GLY A 142 1.32 3.81 3.13
N MET A 143 0.69 3.33 2.06
CA MET A 143 -0.05 2.07 2.06
C MET A 143 0.87 0.91 2.44
N SER A 144 0.33 -0.10 3.15
CA SER A 144 1.09 -1.32 3.41
C SER A 144 1.42 -2.06 2.11
N PHE A 145 2.57 -2.73 2.05
CA PHE A 145 2.92 -3.51 0.87
C PHE A 145 1.93 -4.64 0.58
N THR A 146 1.27 -5.16 1.63
CA THR A 146 0.20 -6.13 1.49
C THR A 146 -1.02 -5.53 0.78
N ASP A 147 -1.40 -4.30 1.11
CA ASP A 147 -2.52 -3.64 0.45
C ASP A 147 -2.17 -3.25 -0.98
N LEU A 148 -0.94 -2.79 -1.24
CA LEU A 148 -0.45 -2.52 -2.59
C LEU A 148 -0.58 -3.74 -3.52
N THR A 149 -0.21 -4.93 -3.04
CA THR A 149 -0.29 -6.17 -3.84
C THR A 149 -1.72 -6.65 -4.08
N ARG A 150 -2.68 -6.16 -3.32
CA ARG A 150 -4.11 -6.49 -3.46
C ARG A 150 -4.88 -5.55 -4.37
N LEU A 151 -4.27 -4.43 -4.77
CA LEU A 151 -4.90 -3.50 -5.69
C LEU A 151 -5.21 -4.18 -7.02
N ARG A 152 -6.39 -3.91 -7.53
CA ARG A 152 -6.89 -4.38 -8.82
C ARG A 152 -6.99 -3.20 -9.78
N ARG A 153 -7.06 -3.46 -11.07
CA ARG A 153 -7.19 -2.41 -12.09
C ARG A 153 -8.41 -1.53 -11.84
N ARG A 154 -9.54 -2.10 -11.38
CA ARG A 154 -10.77 -1.37 -11.01
C ARG A 154 -10.64 -0.40 -9.84
N ASP A 155 -9.62 -0.59 -8.98
CA ASP A 155 -9.43 0.21 -7.78
C ASP A 155 -8.74 1.55 -8.09
N ILE A 156 -8.36 1.76 -9.36
CA ILE A 156 -7.73 2.98 -9.85
C ILE A 156 -8.70 3.73 -10.74
N ARG A 157 -8.75 5.04 -10.57
CA ARG A 157 -9.50 5.95 -11.42
C ARG A 157 -8.66 7.18 -11.73
N LEU A 158 -8.88 7.74 -12.90
CA LEU A 158 -8.39 9.06 -13.25
C LEU A 158 -9.54 10.05 -13.09
N ASP A 159 -9.29 11.12 -12.37
CA ASP A 159 -10.19 12.25 -12.19
C ASP A 159 -9.43 13.48 -12.68
N GLU A 160 -9.65 13.83 -13.94
CA GLU A 160 -8.81 14.76 -14.70
C GLU A 160 -7.34 14.36 -14.65
N ASP A 161 -6.46 15.20 -14.07
CA ASP A 161 -5.02 14.95 -13.90
C ASP A 161 -4.67 14.35 -12.53
N THR A 162 -5.66 13.86 -11.78
CA THR A 162 -5.47 13.29 -10.46
C THR A 162 -5.66 11.78 -10.51
N LEU A 163 -4.68 11.04 -10.01
CA LEU A 163 -4.82 9.60 -9.78
C LEU A 163 -5.60 9.37 -8.48
N VAL A 164 -6.69 8.63 -8.55
CA VAL A 164 -7.51 8.25 -7.41
C VAL A 164 -7.39 6.75 -7.17
N VAL A 165 -6.92 6.38 -5.99
CA VAL A 165 -6.79 4.98 -5.56
C VAL A 165 -7.86 4.68 -4.53
N ILE A 166 -8.67 3.65 -4.78
CA ILE A 166 -9.71 3.19 -3.86
C ILE A 166 -9.13 2.03 -3.07
N THR A 167 -8.89 2.24 -1.78
CA THR A 167 -8.37 1.18 -0.92
C THR A 167 -9.45 0.17 -0.56
N ARG A 168 -9.04 -1.01 -0.08
CA ARG A 168 -9.98 -2.04 0.42
C ARG A 168 -10.85 -1.53 1.59
N ALA A 169 -10.38 -0.56 2.36
CA ALA A 169 -11.14 0.08 3.43
C ALA A 169 -12.16 1.10 2.90
N GLY A 170 -12.27 1.28 1.57
CA GLY A 170 -13.13 2.28 0.95
C GLY A 170 -12.56 3.70 0.98
N GLU A 171 -11.34 3.88 1.46
CA GLU A 171 -10.64 5.16 1.46
C GLU A 171 -10.28 5.56 0.02
N ARG A 172 -10.43 6.83 -0.32
CA ARG A 172 -10.07 7.41 -1.61
C ARG A 172 -8.81 8.25 -1.45
N LEU A 173 -7.68 7.72 -1.88
CA LEU A 173 -6.42 8.44 -1.89
C LEU A 173 -6.31 9.22 -3.20
N ARG A 174 -6.24 10.53 -3.12
CA ARG A 174 -6.06 11.42 -4.28
C ARG A 174 -4.59 11.79 -4.39
N LEU A 175 -4.01 11.53 -5.54
CA LEU A 175 -2.61 11.82 -5.85
C LEU A 175 -2.59 12.79 -7.04
N PRO A 176 -2.60 14.10 -6.79
CA PRO A 176 -2.44 15.11 -7.82
C PRO A 176 -1.00 15.13 -8.33
N ALA A 177 -0.79 15.83 -9.43
CA ALA A 177 0.55 16.16 -9.89
C ALA A 177 1.29 16.99 -8.83
N ASP A 178 2.54 16.63 -8.56
CA ASP A 178 3.42 17.32 -7.62
C ASP A 178 4.46 18.13 -8.38
N LEU A 179 4.39 19.43 -8.26
CA LEU A 179 5.28 20.37 -8.93
C LEU A 179 6.71 20.35 -8.34
N GLU A 180 6.86 20.06 -7.06
CA GLU A 180 8.16 20.03 -6.38
C GLU A 180 8.99 18.86 -6.89
N THR A 181 8.42 17.66 -6.95
CA THR A 181 9.09 16.46 -7.46
C THR A 181 8.97 16.29 -8.98
N LYS A 182 8.18 17.14 -9.65
CA LYS A 182 7.81 17.01 -11.06
C LYS A 182 7.13 15.66 -11.36
N CYS A 183 6.56 15.03 -10.36
CA CYS A 183 5.87 13.76 -10.49
C CYS A 183 4.41 13.99 -10.89
N ASN A 184 3.98 13.34 -11.96
CA ASN A 184 2.57 13.27 -12.35
C ASN A 184 2.09 11.81 -12.20
N PRO A 185 1.43 11.47 -11.07
CA PRO A 185 0.93 10.12 -10.81
C PRO A 185 -0.04 9.61 -11.88
N ALA A 186 -0.89 10.48 -12.42
CA ALA A 186 -1.84 10.12 -13.47
C ALA A 186 -1.11 9.70 -14.76
N ALA A 187 -0.12 10.47 -15.19
CA ALA A 187 0.69 10.13 -16.37
C ALA A 187 1.55 8.86 -16.15
N ILE A 188 2.03 8.63 -14.93
CA ILE A 188 2.75 7.40 -14.58
C ILE A 188 1.81 6.19 -14.66
N TYR A 189 0.62 6.30 -14.11
CA TYR A 189 -0.39 5.25 -14.22
C TYR A 189 -0.79 4.97 -15.67
N GLN A 190 -1.05 6.02 -16.46
CA GLN A 190 -1.43 5.86 -17.87
C GLN A 190 -0.40 5.05 -18.67
N ARG A 191 0.91 5.33 -18.44
CA ARG A 191 1.99 4.55 -19.09
C ARG A 191 2.01 3.09 -18.69
N TRP A 192 1.62 2.75 -17.47
CA TRP A 192 1.49 1.36 -17.04
C TRP A 192 0.20 0.73 -17.55
N ALA A 193 -0.92 1.45 -17.50
CA ALA A 193 -2.21 1.00 -18.04
C ALA A 193 -2.13 0.72 -19.55
N ASP A 194 -1.36 1.51 -20.29
CA ASP A 194 -1.07 1.29 -21.71
C ASP A 194 -0.44 -0.10 -21.96
N ILE A 195 0.53 -0.50 -21.12
CA ILE A 195 1.12 -1.85 -21.19
C ILE A 195 0.09 -2.94 -20.92
N GLN A 196 -0.75 -2.76 -19.90
CA GLN A 196 -1.78 -3.74 -19.54
C GLN A 196 -2.82 -3.86 -20.65
N THR A 197 -3.28 -2.74 -21.20
CA THR A 197 -4.26 -2.69 -22.31
C THR A 197 -3.67 -3.31 -23.58
N PHE A 198 -2.39 -3.05 -23.86
CA PHE A 198 -1.71 -3.68 -24.99
C PHE A 198 -1.68 -5.20 -24.84
N LEU A 199 -1.33 -5.72 -23.68
CA LEU A 199 -1.27 -7.15 -23.42
C LEU A 199 -2.64 -7.83 -23.42
N ASP A 200 -3.70 -7.12 -23.04
CA ASP A 200 -5.07 -7.61 -23.14
C ASP A 200 -5.45 -7.92 -24.61
N GLN A 201 -4.97 -7.09 -25.55
CA GLN A 201 -5.27 -7.25 -26.98
C GLN A 201 -4.24 -8.12 -27.71
N TYR A 202 -2.97 -8.01 -27.32
CA TYR A 202 -1.84 -8.66 -27.99
C TYR A 202 -0.96 -9.39 -26.97
N PRO A 203 -1.35 -10.58 -26.51
CA PRO A 203 -0.59 -11.35 -25.54
C PRO A 203 0.70 -11.89 -26.17
N GLY A 204 1.78 -11.12 -26.11
CA GLY A 204 3.07 -11.55 -26.65
C GLY A 204 4.21 -10.60 -26.33
N THR A 205 5.30 -11.15 -25.76
CA THR A 205 6.48 -10.38 -25.36
C THR A 205 7.17 -9.69 -26.55
N HIS A 206 7.14 -10.32 -27.74
CA HIS A 206 7.75 -9.76 -28.94
C HIS A 206 7.01 -8.49 -29.40
N LEU A 207 5.69 -8.53 -29.44
CA LEU A 207 4.86 -7.38 -29.84
C LEU A 207 4.97 -6.26 -28.81
N LEU A 208 4.98 -6.61 -27.51
CA LEU A 208 5.19 -5.64 -26.45
C LEU A 208 6.56 -4.94 -26.55
N ARG A 209 7.61 -5.67 -26.91
CA ARG A 209 8.93 -5.10 -27.16
C ARG A 209 8.90 -4.04 -28.26
N HIS A 210 8.17 -4.32 -29.36
CA HIS A 210 8.00 -3.36 -30.44
C HIS A 210 7.22 -2.13 -29.96
N HIS A 211 6.10 -2.33 -29.29
CA HIS A 211 5.27 -1.26 -28.73
C HIS A 211 6.03 -0.33 -27.77
N LEU A 212 6.97 -0.85 -26.97
CA LEU A 212 7.83 -0.03 -26.10
C LEU A 212 8.87 0.81 -26.84
N THR A 213 9.23 0.42 -28.07
CA THR A 213 10.21 1.13 -28.91
C THR A 213 9.51 2.12 -29.82
N ASP A 214 8.41 1.70 -30.42
CA ASP A 214 7.57 2.48 -31.32
C ASP A 214 6.10 2.29 -30.90
N PRO A 215 5.57 3.21 -30.05
CA PRO A 215 4.25 3.05 -29.47
C PRO A 215 3.16 2.96 -30.53
N THR A 216 2.49 1.83 -30.60
CA THR A 216 1.29 1.65 -31.41
C THR A 216 0.12 2.34 -30.70
N MET A 217 -0.64 3.13 -31.44
CA MET A 217 -1.84 3.73 -30.89
C MET A 217 -2.87 2.64 -30.60
N ILE A 218 -3.26 2.49 -29.34
CA ILE A 218 -4.27 1.54 -28.89
C ILE A 218 -5.50 2.34 -28.48
N ILE A 219 -6.65 1.90 -28.95
CA ILE A 219 -7.91 2.41 -28.43
C ILE A 219 -8.21 1.63 -27.17
N ALA A 220 -8.16 2.31 -26.04
CA ALA A 220 -8.50 1.72 -24.75
C ALA A 220 -10.03 1.58 -24.67
N ASP A 221 -10.50 0.35 -24.75
CA ASP A 221 -11.88 0.03 -24.42
C ASP A 221 -12.08 0.08 -22.89
N PRO A 222 -13.31 0.32 -22.42
CA PRO A 222 -13.62 0.18 -21.01
C PRO A 222 -13.27 -1.22 -20.52
N LEU A 223 -12.64 -1.32 -19.34
CA LEU A 223 -12.28 -2.61 -18.75
C LEU A 223 -13.50 -3.51 -18.62
N ASP A 224 -13.42 -4.72 -19.14
CA ASP A 224 -14.40 -5.75 -18.88
C ASP A 224 -14.32 -6.25 -17.41
N ALA A 225 -15.27 -7.11 -17.00
CA ALA A 225 -15.35 -7.57 -15.63
C ALA A 225 -14.14 -8.45 -15.20
N GLU A 226 -13.48 -9.12 -16.14
CA GLU A 226 -12.30 -9.94 -15.90
C GLU A 226 -11.05 -9.07 -15.78
N GLN A 227 -10.80 -8.22 -16.74
CA GLN A 227 -9.72 -7.24 -16.74
C GLN A 227 -9.77 -6.33 -15.49
N ALA A 228 -10.97 -5.91 -15.10
CA ALA A 228 -11.17 -5.09 -13.91
C ALA A 228 -10.74 -5.79 -12.61
N ARG A 229 -10.78 -7.13 -12.56
CA ARG A 229 -10.34 -7.95 -11.40
C ARG A 229 -8.85 -8.29 -11.43
N GLN A 230 -8.17 -8.11 -12.54
CA GLN A 230 -6.74 -8.39 -12.63
C GLN A 230 -5.91 -7.54 -11.67
N PRO A 231 -4.76 -8.06 -11.20
CA PRO A 231 -3.86 -7.29 -10.37
C PRO A 231 -3.39 -6.01 -11.06
N LEU A 232 -3.27 -4.94 -10.30
CA LEU A 232 -2.69 -3.69 -10.79
C LEU A 232 -1.17 -3.85 -11.00
N LEU A 233 -0.49 -4.47 -10.02
CA LEU A 233 0.95 -4.68 -10.03
C LEU A 233 1.25 -6.17 -10.23
N CYS A 234 1.84 -6.49 -11.39
CA CYS A 234 2.20 -7.84 -11.78
C CYS A 234 3.71 -8.06 -11.69
N PRO A 235 4.18 -9.29 -11.39
CA PRO A 235 5.59 -9.61 -11.49
C PRO A 235 6.04 -9.55 -12.94
N ILE A 236 7.29 -9.19 -13.18
CA ILE A 236 7.94 -9.23 -14.48
C ILE A 236 9.23 -10.01 -14.30
N ASP A 237 9.43 -11.02 -15.11
CA ASP A 237 10.68 -11.78 -15.07
C ASP A 237 11.84 -11.01 -15.74
N ARG A 238 13.06 -11.56 -15.65
CA ARG A 238 14.26 -10.92 -16.22
C ARG A 238 14.22 -10.79 -17.73
N TRP A 239 13.37 -11.55 -18.42
CA TRP A 239 13.19 -11.51 -19.88
C TRP A 239 12.04 -10.61 -20.33
N GLY A 240 11.26 -10.08 -19.38
CA GLY A 240 10.13 -9.21 -19.63
C GLY A 240 8.79 -9.95 -19.80
N HIS A 241 8.70 -11.23 -19.41
CA HIS A 241 7.40 -11.90 -19.34
C HIS A 241 6.61 -11.35 -18.17
N LEU A 242 5.35 -11.07 -18.44
CA LEU A 242 4.42 -10.44 -17.48
C LEU A 242 3.15 -11.29 -17.40
N PRO A 243 3.04 -12.15 -16.38
CA PRO A 243 1.78 -12.85 -16.10
C PRO A 243 0.80 -11.85 -15.45
N HIS A 244 -0.15 -11.35 -16.25
CA HIS A 244 -1.10 -10.31 -15.82
C HIS A 244 -2.21 -10.83 -14.91
N ASP A 245 -2.34 -12.12 -14.71
CA ASP A 245 -3.22 -12.79 -13.76
C ASP A 245 -2.61 -12.93 -12.35
N GLN A 246 -1.30 -12.72 -12.21
CA GLN A 246 -0.57 -12.88 -10.97
C GLN A 246 -0.26 -11.53 -10.31
N ALA A 247 -0.54 -11.42 -9.01
CA ALA A 247 -0.13 -10.27 -8.22
C ALA A 247 1.31 -10.42 -7.73
N MET A 248 2.01 -9.30 -7.57
CA MET A 248 3.29 -9.28 -6.86
C MET A 248 3.11 -9.71 -5.41
N THR A 249 4.18 -10.25 -4.81
CA THR A 249 4.20 -10.52 -3.37
C THR A 249 4.63 -9.27 -2.58
N PRO A 250 4.21 -9.13 -1.31
CA PRO A 250 4.67 -8.03 -0.46
C PRO A 250 6.19 -7.98 -0.32
N GLN A 251 6.85 -9.13 -0.30
CA GLN A 251 8.31 -9.25 -0.25
C GLN A 251 8.96 -8.68 -1.52
N SER A 252 8.41 -9.01 -2.70
CA SER A 252 8.90 -8.46 -3.97
C SER A 252 8.74 -6.95 -4.03
N VAL A 253 7.59 -6.42 -3.59
CA VAL A 253 7.35 -4.97 -3.50
C VAL A 253 8.35 -4.31 -2.56
N SER A 254 8.51 -4.85 -1.35
CA SER A 254 9.48 -4.36 -0.36
C SER A 254 10.91 -4.35 -0.91
N GLY A 255 11.31 -5.44 -1.58
CA GLY A 255 12.64 -5.56 -2.19
C GLY A 255 12.89 -4.50 -3.26
N LEU A 256 11.91 -4.24 -4.14
CA LEU A 256 12.01 -3.22 -5.16
C LEU A 256 12.10 -1.80 -4.57
N VAL A 257 11.22 -1.47 -3.61
CA VAL A 257 11.24 -0.16 -2.93
C VAL A 257 12.61 0.08 -2.27
N ARG A 258 13.16 -0.91 -1.56
CA ARG A 258 14.47 -0.80 -0.94
C ARG A 258 15.60 -0.64 -1.96
N ALA A 259 15.55 -1.39 -3.07
CA ALA A 259 16.54 -1.28 -4.13
C ALA A 259 16.56 0.12 -4.73
N HIS A 260 15.40 0.67 -5.06
CA HIS A 260 15.28 2.03 -5.59
C HIS A 260 15.70 3.10 -4.58
N LEU A 261 15.40 2.94 -3.29
CA LEU A 261 15.85 3.87 -2.24
C LEU A 261 17.36 3.82 -2.00
N SER A 262 17.98 2.64 -2.08
CA SER A 262 19.42 2.49 -1.90
C SER A 262 20.24 2.80 -3.14
N GLY A 263 19.60 3.08 -4.28
CA GLY A 263 20.29 3.28 -5.57
C GLY A 263 20.87 2.00 -6.16
N ARG A 264 20.57 0.84 -5.60
CA ARG A 264 20.99 -0.47 -6.14
C ARG A 264 20.06 -0.88 -7.26
N ALA A 265 20.60 -1.53 -8.29
CA ALA A 265 19.77 -2.12 -9.34
C ALA A 265 18.89 -3.23 -8.74
N PRO A 266 17.56 -3.22 -8.98
CA PRO A 266 16.68 -4.28 -8.51
C PRO A 266 17.09 -5.64 -9.06
N MET A 267 17.21 -6.66 -8.18
CA MET A 267 17.47 -8.03 -8.61
C MET A 267 16.22 -8.62 -9.26
N ARG A 268 16.36 -9.10 -10.50
CA ARG A 268 15.27 -9.66 -11.27
C ARG A 268 15.47 -11.17 -11.42
N ARG A 269 14.56 -11.96 -10.84
CA ARG A 269 14.59 -13.42 -10.92
C ARG A 269 13.76 -13.89 -12.11
N ALA A 270 14.08 -15.09 -12.63
CA ALA A 270 13.18 -15.81 -13.51
C ALA A 270 11.93 -16.22 -12.72
N LEU A 271 10.74 -16.03 -13.31
CA LEU A 271 9.54 -16.65 -12.77
C LEU A 271 9.61 -18.17 -13.00
N PRO A 272 9.08 -18.99 -12.08
CA PRO A 272 8.90 -20.40 -12.36
C PRO A 272 8.02 -20.52 -13.62
N VAL A 273 8.58 -21.12 -14.67
CA VAL A 273 7.78 -21.51 -15.84
C VAL A 273 6.88 -22.65 -15.36
N PRO A 274 5.54 -22.58 -15.50
CA PRO A 274 4.73 -23.77 -15.34
C PRO A 274 5.26 -24.81 -16.31
N LEU A 275 5.65 -25.98 -15.80
CA LEU A 275 5.99 -27.12 -16.64
C LEU A 275 4.73 -27.44 -17.44
N GLN A 276 4.66 -26.97 -18.69
CA GLN A 276 3.77 -27.52 -19.68
C GLN A 276 4.40 -28.86 -20.08
N ASP A 277 3.67 -29.92 -19.78
CA ASP A 277 4.03 -31.25 -20.22
C ASP A 277 4.24 -31.26 -21.76
N ASP A 278 5.41 -31.73 -22.15
CA ASP A 278 5.78 -32.26 -23.42
C ASP A 278 5.42 -31.49 -24.72
N VAL A 279 6.38 -30.67 -25.16
CA VAL A 279 6.76 -30.69 -26.60
C VAL A 279 8.27 -30.88 -26.69
N ASP A 280 8.63 -32.10 -27.02
CA ASP A 280 9.95 -32.51 -27.44
C ASP A 280 10.42 -31.67 -28.64
N THR A 281 11.34 -30.73 -28.42
CA THR A 281 12.17 -30.15 -29.47
C THR A 281 13.62 -30.14 -28.98
N GLY A 282 14.27 -31.25 -29.32
CA GLY A 282 15.71 -31.37 -29.18
C GLY A 282 16.46 -30.26 -29.90
N VAL A 283 17.06 -29.37 -29.15
CA VAL A 283 18.31 -28.69 -29.49
C VAL A 283 19.08 -28.53 -28.18
N GLU A 284 19.90 -29.49 -27.87
CA GLU A 284 21.02 -29.36 -26.95
C GLU A 284 22.06 -28.42 -27.58
N ALA A 285 21.96 -27.14 -27.35
CA ALA A 285 23.12 -26.25 -27.43
C ALA A 285 23.71 -26.17 -26.02
N GLY A 286 24.68 -27.01 -25.73
CA GLY A 286 25.47 -26.97 -24.50
C GLY A 286 26.18 -25.63 -24.43
N ILE A 287 25.64 -24.72 -23.60
CA ILE A 287 26.36 -23.54 -23.16
C ILE A 287 27.32 -24.03 -22.08
N GLU A 288 28.59 -24.16 -22.47
CA GLU A 288 29.66 -24.40 -21.50
C GLU A 288 29.75 -23.18 -20.55
N LEU A 289 29.18 -23.34 -19.35
CA LEU A 289 29.28 -22.33 -18.33
C LEU A 289 30.70 -22.34 -17.73
N ASP A 290 31.33 -21.16 -17.65
CA ASP A 290 32.61 -20.97 -16.96
C ASP A 290 32.55 -21.69 -15.59
N PRO A 291 33.53 -22.59 -15.26
CA PRO A 291 33.55 -23.37 -14.02
C PRO A 291 33.40 -22.52 -12.75
N GLY A 292 33.87 -21.27 -12.76
CA GLY A 292 33.72 -20.33 -11.64
C GLY A 292 32.37 -19.62 -11.55
N TYR A 293 31.45 -19.82 -12.51
CA TYR A 293 30.15 -19.12 -12.53
C TYR A 293 29.27 -19.46 -11.31
N TYR A 294 29.21 -20.74 -10.97
CA TYR A 294 28.43 -21.22 -9.82
C TYR A 294 29.03 -20.77 -8.49
N GLU A 295 30.35 -20.79 -8.35
CA GLU A 295 31.05 -20.38 -7.13
C GLU A 295 30.90 -18.86 -6.91
N ARG A 296 31.04 -18.05 -7.96
CA ARG A 296 30.80 -16.60 -7.88
C ARG A 296 29.35 -16.28 -7.55
N GLY A 297 28.41 -17.04 -8.09
CA GLY A 297 26.98 -16.91 -7.77
C GLY A 297 26.63 -17.32 -6.34
N ILE A 298 27.29 -18.32 -5.78
CA ILE A 298 27.15 -18.74 -4.37
C ILE A 298 27.74 -17.68 -3.46
N ALA A 299 28.97 -17.21 -3.75
CA ALA A 299 29.63 -16.18 -2.96
C ALA A 299 28.91 -14.80 -2.98
N ALA A 300 28.26 -14.47 -4.09
CA ALA A 300 27.41 -13.27 -4.17
C ALA A 300 26.15 -13.43 -3.32
N ARG A 301 25.48 -14.61 -3.39
CA ARG A 301 24.29 -14.90 -2.57
C ARG A 301 24.61 -14.96 -1.06
N SER A 302 25.77 -15.48 -0.66
CA SER A 302 26.18 -15.50 0.74
C SER A 302 26.40 -14.09 1.30
N ARG A 303 27.06 -13.23 0.54
CA ARG A 303 27.28 -11.82 0.92
C ARG A 303 25.98 -11.02 0.99
N ASP A 304 25.04 -11.29 0.07
CA ASP A 304 23.72 -10.65 0.10
C ASP A 304 22.87 -11.18 1.26
N HIS A 305 23.08 -12.43 1.67
CA HIS A 305 22.38 -13.03 2.82
C HIS A 305 22.88 -12.46 4.15
N GLU A 306 24.20 -12.33 4.33
CA GLU A 306 24.80 -11.65 5.49
C GLU A 306 24.35 -10.19 5.60
N ALA A 307 24.32 -9.45 4.48
CA ALA A 307 23.82 -8.07 4.47
C ALA A 307 22.31 -7.96 4.74
N LEU A 308 21.54 -9.02 4.47
CA LEU A 308 20.09 -9.08 4.77
C LEU A 308 19.83 -9.52 6.22
N GLU A 309 20.70 -10.36 6.82
CA GLU A 309 20.65 -10.71 8.24
C GLU A 309 20.92 -9.48 9.10
N ASP A 310 21.95 -8.69 8.79
CA ASP A 310 22.25 -7.43 9.50
C ASP A 310 21.06 -6.43 9.42
N LEU A 311 20.34 -6.40 8.31
CA LEU A 311 19.14 -5.56 8.18
C LEU A 311 17.92 -6.16 8.88
N ALA A 312 17.78 -7.49 8.91
CA ALA A 312 16.72 -8.17 9.64
C ALA A 312 16.87 -7.99 11.15
N ASP A 313 18.10 -8.03 11.67
CA ASP A 313 18.41 -7.77 13.07
C ASP A 313 18.08 -6.33 13.48
N VAL A 314 18.41 -5.34 12.64
CA VAL A 314 18.05 -3.93 12.88
C VAL A 314 16.52 -3.72 12.85
N PHE A 315 15.80 -4.42 12.00
CA PHE A 315 14.33 -4.36 11.99
C PHE A 315 13.73 -5.14 13.16
N GLY A 316 14.30 -6.28 13.55
CA GLY A 316 13.94 -7.04 14.75
C GLY A 316 14.14 -6.23 16.03
N GLU A 317 15.26 -5.49 16.14
CA GLU A 317 15.51 -4.56 17.26
C GLU A 317 14.52 -3.39 17.30
N ILE A 318 14.11 -2.86 16.13
CA ILE A 318 13.11 -1.77 16.06
C ILE A 318 11.72 -2.30 16.43
N GLU A 319 11.34 -3.50 15.98
CA GLU A 319 10.08 -4.13 16.38
C GLU A 319 10.08 -4.50 17.86
N ALA A 320 11.13 -5.14 18.38
CA ALA A 320 11.26 -5.48 19.79
C ALA A 320 11.26 -4.23 20.69
N ARG A 321 11.85 -3.13 20.25
CA ARG A 321 11.85 -1.87 20.97
C ARG A 321 10.50 -1.16 20.92
N ALA A 322 9.77 -1.32 19.83
CA ALA A 322 8.39 -0.85 19.73
C ALA A 322 7.45 -1.68 20.63
N ASP A 323 7.61 -2.99 20.66
CA ASP A 323 6.83 -3.89 21.52
C ASP A 323 7.15 -3.68 23.01
N ALA A 324 8.42 -3.49 23.39
CA ALA A 324 8.80 -3.14 24.74
C ALA A 324 8.23 -1.79 25.20
N LEU A 325 8.22 -0.77 24.33
CA LEU A 325 7.56 0.49 24.59
C LEU A 325 6.03 0.36 24.72
N PHE A 326 5.42 -0.59 24.03
CA PHE A 326 4.01 -0.91 24.18
C PHE A 326 3.70 -1.64 25.49
N GLU A 327 4.59 -2.54 25.96
CA GLU A 327 4.46 -3.23 27.26
C GLU A 327 4.69 -2.25 28.42
N ASP A 328 5.72 -1.40 28.38
CA ASP A 328 5.96 -0.35 29.38
C ASP A 328 4.77 0.63 29.48
N LEU A 329 4.17 0.99 28.34
CA LEU A 329 2.94 1.81 28.32
C LEU A 329 1.74 1.07 28.91
N ARG A 330 1.68 -0.24 28.75
CA ARG A 330 0.62 -1.09 29.29
C ARG A 330 0.73 -1.28 30.80
N GLU A 331 1.95 -1.43 31.33
CA GLU A 331 2.22 -1.45 32.77
C GLU A 331 1.89 -0.12 33.45
N VAL A 332 2.29 1.01 32.85
CA VAL A 332 2.01 2.35 33.38
C VAL A 332 0.51 2.67 33.34
N LEU A 333 -0.23 2.15 32.35
CA LEU A 333 -1.67 2.35 32.20
C LEU A 333 -2.51 1.30 32.95
N GLY A 334 -1.94 0.15 33.30
CA GLY A 334 -2.59 -0.91 34.06
C GLY A 334 -2.42 -0.77 35.58
N GLY A 335 -1.59 0.18 36.03
CA GLY A 335 -1.34 0.51 37.44
C GLY A 335 -2.06 1.77 37.96
N LEU A 336 -2.96 2.33 37.14
CA LEU A 336 -3.89 3.40 37.48
C LEU A 336 -5.32 2.89 37.36
#